data_3aad1e2c3e330ac02553c1f505954ea0
#
_entry.id   3aad1e2c3e330ac02553c1f505954ea0
#
_cell.length_a   1.000
_cell.length_b   1.000
_cell.length_c   1.000
_cell.angle_alpha   90.00
_cell.angle_beta   90.00
_cell.angle_gamma   90.00
#
_symmetry.space_group_name_H-M   'P 1'
#
loop_
_entity.id
_entity.type
_entity.pdbx_description
1 polymer ?
#
loop_
_entity_poly.entity_id
_entity_poly.type
_entity_poly.pdbx_seq_one_letter_code
_entity_poly.pdbx_strand_id
1 'polypeptide(L)'
;KKSLALDFKSKEGFEILTKLIKKSDVVIDNFKPGFWDKVGLTNEWFNKNTKKIVRNSISGYGDVRPQGGLPGYDFLLQAESGLMKITGEKDGNPMKLGVAIVDIVTGMNAVISVLAALLLKRKVTDQSILTEVNLYNTGIFLLANVASNNLISGKEAKKYGNGHPNIVPYNLFKTKNGDIAISVGNDNQFKIFSNLIGFPNWAKNNRFKTNENRVINRIELEDLIQNALSTNDANYWYQVFLNERIPCAIVRSVSEALCHEQTLKNDMVKDIPHPKGKKFKSVNTPITINKKRGLDVPLSPPLLGEHSYEILTKRLSMSDKQFLAHCKNGVIRDGRYKK
;
A
#
# COMPACT_ATOMS: atom_id res chain seq x y z
N LYS A 1 8.03 -15.28 -7.28
CA LYS A 1 8.68 -14.67 -8.45
C LYS A 1 9.87 -15.52 -8.90
N LYS A 2 10.29 -15.40 -10.17
CA LYS A 2 11.52 -15.97 -10.71
C LYS A 2 12.52 -14.85 -11.00
N SER A 3 13.82 -15.13 -10.93
CA SER A 3 14.90 -14.17 -11.19
C SER A 3 15.68 -14.58 -12.43
N LEU A 4 15.76 -13.67 -13.40
CA LEU A 4 16.67 -13.71 -14.53
C LEU A 4 17.66 -12.55 -14.39
N ALA A 5 18.95 -12.84 -14.46
CA ALA A 5 19.99 -11.82 -14.49
C ALA A 5 20.54 -11.70 -15.91
N LEU A 6 20.26 -10.58 -16.57
CA LEU A 6 20.51 -10.33 -17.99
C LEU A 6 21.10 -8.93 -18.16
N ASP A 7 22.24 -8.83 -18.84
CA ASP A 7 22.77 -7.55 -19.31
C ASP A 7 22.10 -7.16 -20.64
N PHE A 8 20.94 -6.50 -20.54
CA PHE A 8 20.18 -6.03 -21.70
C PHE A 8 20.76 -4.76 -22.36
N LYS A 9 21.89 -4.23 -21.87
CA LYS A 9 22.62 -3.18 -22.56
C LYS A 9 23.48 -3.75 -23.70
N SER A 10 23.88 -5.01 -23.62
CA SER A 10 24.53 -5.73 -24.72
C SER A 10 23.53 -6.04 -25.81
N LYS A 11 24.00 -6.16 -27.07
CA LYS A 11 23.16 -6.49 -28.22
C LYS A 11 22.44 -7.82 -28.02
N GLU A 12 23.17 -8.84 -27.62
CA GLU A 12 22.65 -10.20 -27.38
C GLU A 12 21.63 -10.20 -26.23
N GLY A 13 21.90 -9.48 -25.15
CA GLY A 13 20.99 -9.36 -24.03
C GLY A 13 19.72 -8.60 -24.40
N PHE A 14 19.80 -7.59 -25.24
CA PHE A 14 18.65 -6.88 -25.76
C PHE A 14 17.77 -7.77 -26.68
N GLU A 15 18.38 -8.59 -27.53
CA GLU A 15 17.68 -9.58 -28.34
C GLU A 15 16.94 -10.61 -27.46
N ILE A 16 17.57 -11.05 -26.37
CA ILE A 16 16.93 -11.96 -25.40
C ILE A 16 15.76 -11.25 -24.72
N LEU A 17 15.91 -10.01 -24.27
CA LEU A 17 14.84 -9.22 -23.66
C LEU A 17 13.63 -9.09 -24.60
N THR A 18 13.86 -8.70 -25.86
CA THR A 18 12.78 -8.55 -26.85
C THR A 18 12.04 -9.86 -27.14
N LYS A 19 12.76 -10.99 -27.18
CA LYS A 19 12.14 -12.33 -27.31
C LYS A 19 11.27 -12.68 -26.11
N LEU A 20 11.69 -12.31 -24.89
CA LEU A 20 10.90 -12.52 -23.67
C LEU A 20 9.64 -11.64 -23.66
N ILE A 21 9.78 -10.36 -24.02
CA ILE A 21 8.66 -9.42 -24.14
C ILE A 21 7.59 -9.98 -25.09
N LYS A 22 7.99 -10.46 -26.29
CA LYS A 22 7.07 -11.05 -27.27
C LYS A 22 6.28 -12.27 -26.75
N LYS A 23 6.79 -12.95 -25.73
CA LYS A 23 6.15 -14.11 -25.08
C LYS A 23 5.47 -13.78 -23.76
N SER A 24 5.38 -12.49 -23.39
CA SER A 24 4.76 -12.05 -22.15
C SER A 24 3.37 -11.47 -22.41
N ASP A 25 2.47 -11.62 -21.45
CA ASP A 25 1.16 -10.99 -21.47
C ASP A 25 1.21 -9.57 -20.92
N VAL A 26 2.14 -9.33 -19.98
CA VAL A 26 2.31 -8.05 -19.27
C VAL A 26 3.79 -7.73 -19.16
N VAL A 27 4.13 -6.46 -19.33
CA VAL A 27 5.43 -5.87 -18.97
C VAL A 27 5.19 -4.76 -17.97
N ILE A 28 5.86 -4.84 -16.81
CA ILE A 28 5.81 -3.80 -15.78
C ILE A 28 7.23 -3.27 -15.60
N ASP A 29 7.37 -1.97 -15.57
CA ASP A 29 8.65 -1.31 -15.34
C ASP A 29 8.52 -0.11 -14.39
N ASN A 30 9.68 0.29 -13.84
CA ASN A 30 9.84 1.53 -13.07
C ASN A 30 11.02 2.32 -13.63
N PHE A 31 11.08 2.45 -14.96
CA PHE A 31 12.09 3.24 -15.64
C PHE A 31 11.67 4.72 -15.72
N LYS A 32 12.64 5.58 -16.02
CA LYS A 32 12.31 6.98 -16.35
C LYS A 32 11.44 7.04 -17.60
N PRO A 33 10.44 7.94 -17.63
CA PRO A 33 9.64 8.17 -18.83
C PRO A 33 10.51 8.32 -20.10
N GLY A 34 10.06 7.75 -21.21
CA GLY A 34 10.80 7.71 -22.46
C GLY A 34 11.95 6.72 -22.55
N PHE A 35 12.15 5.86 -21.53
CA PHE A 35 13.20 4.83 -21.57
C PHE A 35 13.00 3.86 -22.74
N TRP A 36 11.78 3.34 -22.93
CA TRP A 36 11.49 2.37 -23.98
C TRP A 36 11.70 2.95 -25.37
N ASP A 37 11.32 4.19 -25.59
CA ASP A 37 11.53 4.89 -26.89
C ASP A 37 13.03 5.07 -27.19
N LYS A 38 13.84 5.41 -26.18
CA LYS A 38 15.29 5.55 -26.32
C LYS A 38 15.99 4.26 -26.74
N VAL A 39 15.45 3.12 -26.32
CA VAL A 39 16.01 1.81 -26.69
C VAL A 39 15.31 1.20 -27.91
N GLY A 40 14.46 1.97 -28.60
CA GLY A 40 13.79 1.53 -29.82
C GLY A 40 12.56 0.65 -29.62
N LEU A 41 12.09 0.48 -28.39
CA LEU A 41 10.86 -0.26 -28.08
C LEU A 41 9.67 0.73 -27.95
N THR A 42 9.35 1.40 -29.08
CA THR A 42 8.25 2.37 -29.17
C THR A 42 6.87 1.72 -29.10
N ASN A 43 5.81 2.51 -28.96
CA ASN A 43 4.43 2.02 -29.05
C ASN A 43 4.16 1.24 -30.35
N GLU A 44 4.69 1.72 -31.46
CA GLU A 44 4.59 1.04 -32.77
C GLU A 44 5.31 -0.31 -32.77
N TRP A 45 6.50 -0.36 -32.16
CA TRP A 45 7.23 -1.63 -32.01
C TRP A 45 6.40 -2.65 -31.23
N PHE A 46 5.80 -2.26 -30.09
CA PHE A 46 4.96 -3.15 -29.30
C PHE A 46 3.74 -3.62 -30.07
N ASN A 47 3.04 -2.74 -30.77
CA ASN A 47 1.85 -3.06 -31.57
C ASN A 47 2.21 -4.05 -32.70
N LYS A 48 3.34 -3.85 -33.37
CA LYS A 48 3.79 -4.71 -34.48
C LYS A 48 4.35 -6.05 -34.03
N ASN A 49 5.03 -6.11 -32.89
CA ASN A 49 5.84 -7.25 -32.49
C ASN A 49 5.25 -8.10 -31.36
N THR A 50 4.17 -7.66 -30.73
CA THR A 50 3.54 -8.39 -29.61
C THR A 50 2.07 -8.67 -29.90
N LYS A 51 1.52 -9.71 -29.25
CA LYS A 51 0.09 -10.04 -29.34
C LYS A 51 -0.68 -9.35 -28.23
N LYS A 52 -1.07 -8.08 -28.43
CA LYS A 52 -1.91 -7.34 -27.47
C LYS A 52 -1.30 -7.31 -26.04
N ILE A 53 -0.04 -6.96 -25.91
CA ILE A 53 0.62 -6.92 -24.61
C ILE A 53 0.06 -5.76 -23.77
N VAL A 54 -0.06 -5.96 -22.47
CA VAL A 54 -0.31 -4.89 -21.50
C VAL A 54 1.03 -4.39 -20.97
N ARG A 55 1.26 -3.08 -21.05
CA ARG A 55 2.42 -2.45 -20.45
C ARG A 55 1.95 -1.59 -19.27
N ASN A 56 2.69 -1.61 -18.18
CA ASN A 56 2.44 -0.74 -17.05
C ASN A 56 3.74 -0.05 -16.65
N SER A 57 3.75 1.27 -16.72
CA SER A 57 4.89 2.09 -16.32
C SER A 57 4.60 2.78 -14.98
N ILE A 58 5.54 2.65 -14.05
CA ILE A 58 5.49 3.28 -12.73
C ILE A 58 6.55 4.37 -12.68
N SER A 59 6.20 5.58 -12.24
CA SER A 59 7.14 6.70 -12.17
C SER A 59 6.88 7.61 -10.96
N GLY A 60 7.78 8.58 -10.70
CA GLY A 60 7.59 9.56 -9.64
C GLY A 60 6.46 10.54 -9.97
N TYR A 61 6.55 11.23 -11.11
CA TYR A 61 5.64 12.31 -11.50
C TYR A 61 4.95 12.10 -12.87
N GLY A 62 5.18 10.95 -13.52
CA GLY A 62 4.76 10.78 -14.91
C GLY A 62 5.70 11.49 -15.87
N ASP A 63 5.20 11.80 -17.08
CA ASP A 63 5.92 12.48 -18.15
C ASP A 63 5.49 13.94 -18.39
N VAL A 64 4.37 14.36 -17.80
CA VAL A 64 3.78 15.69 -17.97
C VAL A 64 4.56 16.75 -17.20
N ARG A 65 4.96 17.83 -17.89
CA ARG A 65 5.61 18.99 -17.26
C ARG A 65 4.65 19.70 -16.29
N PRO A 66 5.16 20.39 -15.23
CA PRO A 66 6.57 20.81 -15.08
C PRO A 66 7.50 19.74 -14.48
N GLN A 67 7.01 18.75 -13.71
CA GLN A 67 7.84 17.79 -12.96
C GLN A 67 8.04 16.45 -13.67
N GLY A 68 7.42 16.25 -14.82
CA GLY A 68 7.52 15.02 -15.59
C GLY A 68 8.96 14.61 -15.85
N GLY A 69 9.27 13.32 -15.58
CA GLY A 69 10.61 12.74 -15.71
C GLY A 69 11.55 12.98 -14.53
N LEU A 70 11.15 13.75 -13.51
CA LEU A 70 11.93 13.87 -12.28
C LEU A 70 11.84 12.58 -11.43
N PRO A 71 12.89 12.26 -10.66
CA PRO A 71 12.85 11.17 -9.71
C PRO A 71 11.90 11.50 -8.56
N GLY A 72 11.06 10.54 -8.17
CA GLY A 72 10.18 10.65 -7.02
C GLY A 72 10.45 9.51 -6.03
N TYR A 73 10.44 9.84 -4.75
CA TYR A 73 10.48 8.88 -3.65
C TYR A 73 9.29 9.11 -2.74
N ASP A 74 8.77 8.07 -2.14
CA ASP A 74 7.60 8.12 -1.25
C ASP A 74 7.65 9.31 -0.28
N PHE A 75 8.78 9.51 0.41
CA PHE A 75 8.97 10.61 1.35
C PHE A 75 8.72 11.99 0.71
N LEU A 76 9.28 12.22 -0.46
CA LEU A 76 9.12 13.50 -1.18
C LEU A 76 7.67 13.69 -1.63
N LEU A 77 7.04 12.61 -2.11
CA LEU A 77 5.68 12.68 -2.63
C LEU A 77 4.63 12.80 -1.51
N GLN A 78 4.90 12.27 -0.31
CA GLN A 78 4.08 12.59 0.85
C GLN A 78 4.14 14.09 1.21
N ALA A 79 5.29 14.74 1.04
CA ALA A 79 5.43 16.18 1.27
C ALA A 79 4.69 17.00 0.20
N GLU A 80 4.98 16.75 -1.07
CA GLU A 80 4.45 17.56 -2.18
C GLU A 80 2.96 17.34 -2.46
N SER A 81 2.41 16.17 -2.15
CA SER A 81 0.99 15.89 -2.28
C SER A 81 0.12 16.48 -1.16
N GLY A 82 0.73 17.05 -0.11
CA GLY A 82 0.00 17.59 1.03
C GLY A 82 -0.27 16.60 2.17
N LEU A 83 0.03 15.31 2.00
CA LEU A 83 -0.19 14.30 3.04
C LEU A 83 0.51 14.63 4.36
N MET A 84 1.77 15.10 4.29
CA MET A 84 2.49 15.49 5.51
C MET A 84 1.86 16.68 6.22
N LYS A 85 1.23 17.59 5.49
CA LYS A 85 0.62 18.79 6.07
C LYS A 85 -0.59 18.47 6.93
N ILE A 86 -1.30 17.38 6.63
CA ILE A 86 -2.49 16.95 7.37
C ILE A 86 -2.21 15.82 8.37
N THR A 87 -0.98 15.29 8.39
CA THR A 87 -0.56 14.18 9.27
C THR A 87 0.23 14.70 10.47
N GLY A 88 -0.01 14.11 11.63
CA GLY A 88 0.65 14.45 12.89
C GLY A 88 -0.24 15.18 13.89
N GLU A 89 0.32 15.57 15.04
CA GLU A 89 -0.37 16.28 16.09
C GLU A 89 -0.87 17.65 15.61
N LYS A 90 -1.98 18.13 16.20
CA LYS A 90 -2.71 19.33 15.79
C LYS A 90 -1.78 20.53 15.56
N ASP A 91 -0.92 20.82 16.52
CA ASP A 91 0.00 21.96 16.51
C ASP A 91 1.47 21.54 16.24
N GLY A 92 1.69 20.27 15.86
CA GLY A 92 3.00 19.72 15.58
C GLY A 92 3.52 20.06 14.18
N ASN A 93 4.75 19.66 13.89
CA ASN A 93 5.36 19.77 12.55
C ASN A 93 4.67 18.84 11.52
N PRO A 94 4.80 19.11 10.21
CA PRO A 94 4.42 18.15 9.18
C PRO A 94 5.09 16.80 9.40
N MET A 95 4.34 15.70 9.29
CA MET A 95 4.85 14.36 9.60
C MET A 95 4.47 13.37 8.51
N LYS A 96 5.44 12.53 8.09
CA LYS A 96 5.14 11.43 7.18
C LYS A 96 4.46 10.27 7.91
N LEU A 97 3.73 9.45 7.18
CA LEU A 97 3.29 8.14 7.67
C LEU A 97 4.48 7.23 7.99
N GLY A 98 4.33 6.34 8.95
CA GLY A 98 5.37 5.43 9.40
C GLY A 98 5.84 4.41 8.35
N VAL A 99 5.07 4.23 7.28
CA VAL A 99 5.35 3.33 6.16
C VAL A 99 5.39 4.13 4.85
N ALA A 100 5.97 3.54 3.79
CA ALA A 100 5.99 4.11 2.44
C ALA A 100 4.62 3.94 1.77
N ILE A 101 3.61 4.68 2.25
CA ILE A 101 2.21 4.51 1.86
C ILE A 101 1.95 4.85 0.39
N VAL A 102 2.63 5.86 -0.14
CA VAL A 102 2.48 6.27 -1.53
C VAL A 102 3.02 5.19 -2.47
N ASP A 103 4.19 4.60 -2.15
CA ASP A 103 4.75 3.46 -2.89
C ASP A 103 3.81 2.25 -2.89
N ILE A 104 3.31 1.89 -1.70
CA ILE A 104 2.41 0.74 -1.52
C ILE A 104 1.14 0.91 -2.35
N VAL A 105 0.47 2.05 -2.25
CA VAL A 105 -0.78 2.30 -2.98
C VAL A 105 -0.53 2.49 -4.48
N THR A 106 0.61 3.06 -4.89
CA THR A 106 1.01 3.10 -6.31
C THR A 106 1.17 1.69 -6.87
N GLY A 107 1.82 0.79 -6.13
CA GLY A 107 1.93 -0.62 -6.50
C GLY A 107 0.56 -1.32 -6.61
N MET A 108 -0.37 -1.03 -5.70
CA MET A 108 -1.75 -1.53 -5.79
C MET A 108 -2.48 -0.98 -7.02
N ASN A 109 -2.36 0.32 -7.30
CA ASN A 109 -2.94 0.94 -8.50
C ASN A 109 -2.34 0.36 -9.78
N ALA A 110 -1.04 0.04 -9.80
CA ALA A 110 -0.41 -0.65 -10.92
C ALA A 110 -1.05 -2.03 -11.17
N VAL A 111 -1.28 -2.81 -10.13
CA VAL A 111 -1.98 -4.11 -10.26
C VAL A 111 -3.41 -3.92 -10.78
N ILE A 112 -4.17 -2.96 -10.21
CA ILE A 112 -5.55 -2.67 -10.64
C ILE A 112 -5.58 -2.27 -12.12
N SER A 113 -4.70 -1.37 -12.55
CA SER A 113 -4.63 -0.90 -13.94
C SER A 113 -4.27 -2.02 -14.92
N VAL A 114 -3.33 -2.90 -14.54
CA VAL A 114 -2.96 -4.08 -15.33
C VAL A 114 -4.15 -5.05 -15.47
N LEU A 115 -4.85 -5.34 -14.38
CA LEU A 115 -6.01 -6.23 -14.41
C LEU A 115 -7.15 -5.63 -15.26
N ALA A 116 -7.42 -4.34 -15.14
CA ALA A 116 -8.39 -3.64 -15.98
C ALA A 116 -8.00 -3.69 -17.45
N ALA A 117 -6.73 -3.46 -17.78
CA ALA A 117 -6.23 -3.54 -19.15
C ALA A 117 -6.31 -4.97 -19.73
N LEU A 118 -6.02 -6.00 -18.92
CA LEU A 118 -6.19 -7.40 -19.33
C LEU A 118 -7.64 -7.76 -19.63
N LEU A 119 -8.59 -7.20 -18.88
CA LEU A 119 -10.03 -7.36 -19.16
C LEU A 119 -10.46 -6.64 -20.42
N LEU A 120 -9.99 -5.39 -20.62
CA LEU A 120 -10.23 -4.63 -21.86
C LEU A 120 -9.65 -5.34 -23.09
N LYS A 121 -8.44 -5.88 -23.00
CA LYS A 121 -7.77 -6.65 -24.06
C LYS A 121 -8.64 -7.75 -24.63
N ARG A 122 -9.48 -8.38 -23.81
CA ARG A 122 -10.38 -9.45 -24.25
C ARG A 122 -11.55 -8.95 -25.09
N LYS A 123 -11.91 -7.67 -24.98
CA LYS A 123 -13.18 -7.12 -25.51
C LYS A 123 -13.02 -6.16 -26.68
N VAL A 124 -11.98 -5.33 -26.74
CA VAL A 124 -12.05 -4.07 -27.47
C VAL A 124 -10.91 -3.80 -28.46
N THR A 125 -9.72 -4.39 -28.33
CA THR A 125 -8.58 -3.89 -29.11
C THR A 125 -7.62 -4.99 -29.59
N ASP A 126 -7.07 -4.77 -30.80
CA ASP A 126 -5.98 -5.57 -31.37
C ASP A 126 -4.59 -4.97 -31.10
N GLN A 127 -4.53 -3.84 -30.42
CA GLN A 127 -3.30 -3.14 -30.08
C GLN A 127 -2.80 -3.45 -28.67
N SER A 128 -1.55 -3.12 -28.39
CA SER A 128 -1.00 -3.11 -27.03
C SER A 128 -1.67 -2.01 -26.19
N ILE A 129 -1.84 -2.24 -24.90
CA ILE A 129 -2.40 -1.27 -23.98
C ILE A 129 -1.28 -0.78 -23.07
N LEU A 130 -1.07 0.54 -23.01
CA LEU A 130 -0.21 1.18 -22.03
C LEU A 130 -1.07 1.71 -20.89
N THR A 131 -0.70 1.37 -19.68
CA THR A 131 -1.20 1.97 -18.44
C THR A 131 -0.05 2.63 -17.69
N GLU A 132 -0.32 3.77 -17.07
CA GLU A 132 0.67 4.53 -16.35
C GLU A 132 0.13 4.87 -14.96
N VAL A 133 0.97 4.73 -13.95
CA VAL A 133 0.70 5.16 -12.59
C VAL A 133 1.91 5.91 -12.06
N ASN A 134 1.68 6.97 -11.30
CA ASN A 134 2.77 7.71 -10.70
C ASN A 134 2.48 8.04 -9.24
N LEU A 135 3.55 8.22 -8.49
CA LEU A 135 3.50 8.44 -7.06
C LEU A 135 2.80 9.76 -6.72
N TYR A 136 3.05 10.82 -7.49
CA TYR A 136 2.45 12.14 -7.25
C TYR A 136 0.92 12.07 -7.31
N ASN A 137 0.36 11.56 -8.40
CA ASN A 137 -1.08 11.41 -8.55
C ASN A 137 -1.67 10.49 -7.48
N THR A 138 -0.95 9.44 -7.10
CA THR A 138 -1.34 8.57 -5.98
C THR A 138 -1.37 9.33 -4.66
N GLY A 139 -0.38 10.19 -4.40
CA GLY A 139 -0.37 11.04 -3.20
C GLY A 139 -1.56 11.99 -3.15
N ILE A 140 -1.90 12.64 -4.27
CA ILE A 140 -3.10 13.49 -4.37
C ILE A 140 -4.38 12.66 -4.16
N PHE A 141 -4.48 11.47 -4.77
CA PHE A 141 -5.63 10.57 -4.58
C PHE A 141 -5.82 10.17 -3.11
N LEU A 142 -4.73 9.96 -2.36
CA LEU A 142 -4.75 9.60 -0.95
C LEU A 142 -5.29 10.71 -0.03
N LEU A 143 -5.38 11.96 -0.47
CA LEU A 143 -6.05 13.01 0.29
C LEU A 143 -7.54 12.77 0.48
N ALA A 144 -8.16 11.95 -0.37
CA ALA A 144 -9.54 11.45 -0.25
C ALA A 144 -10.57 12.58 0.06
N ASN A 145 -11.32 12.43 1.16
CA ASN A 145 -12.31 13.40 1.59
C ASN A 145 -11.72 14.76 2.01
N VAL A 146 -10.46 14.83 2.39
CA VAL A 146 -9.79 16.09 2.75
C VAL A 146 -9.64 16.97 1.52
N ALA A 147 -9.25 16.39 0.38
CA ALA A 147 -9.21 17.09 -0.91
C ALA A 147 -10.61 17.58 -1.31
N SER A 148 -11.63 16.73 -1.19
CA SER A 148 -13.01 17.12 -1.50
C SER A 148 -13.49 18.28 -0.65
N ASN A 149 -13.21 18.25 0.65
CA ASN A 149 -13.57 19.33 1.59
C ASN A 149 -12.90 20.65 1.21
N ASN A 150 -11.62 20.63 0.85
CA ASN A 150 -10.90 21.83 0.41
C ASN A 150 -11.46 22.38 -0.91
N LEU A 151 -11.64 21.51 -1.91
CA LEU A 151 -12.16 21.89 -3.23
C LEU A 151 -13.57 22.50 -3.17
N ILE A 152 -14.44 22.00 -2.29
CA ILE A 152 -15.82 22.48 -2.16
C ILE A 152 -15.90 23.75 -1.31
N SER A 153 -15.16 23.81 -0.19
CA SER A 153 -15.28 24.91 0.76
C SER A 153 -14.29 26.05 0.53
N GLY A 154 -13.22 25.82 -0.23
CA GLY A 154 -12.09 26.75 -0.36
C GLY A 154 -11.25 26.90 0.93
N LYS A 155 -11.54 26.12 1.97
CA LYS A 155 -10.85 26.23 3.26
C LYS A 155 -9.66 25.29 3.33
N GLU A 156 -8.53 25.80 3.85
CA GLU A 156 -7.33 25.00 4.05
C GLU A 156 -7.58 23.86 5.06
N ALA A 157 -7.04 22.69 4.75
CA ALA A 157 -7.14 21.52 5.60
C ALA A 157 -6.28 21.68 6.87
N LYS A 158 -6.84 21.31 8.02
CA LYS A 158 -6.16 21.37 9.32
C LYS A 158 -5.74 19.97 9.76
N LYS A 159 -4.69 19.91 10.60
CA LYS A 159 -4.37 18.70 11.34
C LYS A 159 -5.32 18.55 12.52
N TYR A 160 -5.80 17.32 12.71
CA TYR A 160 -6.68 16.98 13.84
C TYR A 160 -6.02 15.99 14.82
N GLY A 161 -4.72 15.69 14.64
CA GLY A 161 -4.08 14.60 15.38
C GLY A 161 -4.76 13.26 15.06
N ASN A 162 -5.22 12.58 16.10
CA ASN A 162 -6.02 11.37 15.97
C ASN A 162 -7.54 11.64 15.87
N GLY A 163 -7.97 12.89 16.01
CA GLY A 163 -9.36 13.29 16.00
C GLY A 163 -9.97 13.28 14.59
N HIS A 164 -11.26 12.94 14.48
CA HIS A 164 -12.00 13.05 13.23
C HIS A 164 -12.58 14.47 13.06
N PRO A 165 -12.50 15.13 11.88
CA PRO A 165 -12.98 16.50 11.71
C PRO A 165 -14.47 16.70 12.08
N ASN A 166 -15.32 15.71 11.79
CA ASN A 166 -16.78 15.86 11.84
C ASN A 166 -17.49 14.90 12.80
N ILE A 167 -16.77 14.10 13.59
CA ILE A 167 -17.35 13.11 14.53
C ILE A 167 -16.67 13.25 15.89
N VAL A 168 -17.46 13.28 16.97
CA VAL A 168 -16.98 13.36 18.36
C VAL A 168 -17.85 12.53 19.29
N PRO A 169 -17.23 11.71 20.19
CA PRO A 169 -15.80 11.43 20.29
C PRO A 169 -15.31 10.46 19.21
N TYR A 170 -14.24 10.84 18.58
CA TYR A 170 -13.44 9.97 17.68
C TYR A 170 -11.99 10.39 17.85
N ASN A 171 -11.28 9.75 18.78
CA ASN A 171 -9.93 10.15 19.16
C ASN A 171 -9.22 9.05 19.93
N LEU A 172 -7.95 9.30 20.24
CA LEU A 172 -7.11 8.51 21.14
C LEU A 172 -7.17 9.14 22.54
N PHE A 173 -7.37 8.30 23.56
CA PHE A 173 -7.42 8.72 24.97
C PHE A 173 -6.44 7.91 25.80
N LYS A 174 -5.77 8.56 26.72
CA LYS A 174 -4.92 7.91 27.72
C LYS A 174 -5.75 7.20 28.76
N THR A 175 -5.32 6.04 29.19
CA THR A 175 -5.85 5.29 30.30
C THR A 175 -4.78 5.19 31.40
N LYS A 176 -5.03 4.47 32.48
CA LYS A 176 -4.07 4.30 33.56
C LYS A 176 -2.75 3.66 33.11
N ASN A 177 -2.77 2.81 32.07
CA ASN A 177 -1.60 2.01 31.65
C ASN A 177 -1.42 1.90 30.15
N GLY A 178 -1.96 2.79 29.34
CA GLY A 178 -1.84 2.76 27.88
C GLY A 178 -2.87 3.62 27.20
N ASP A 179 -2.97 3.51 25.89
CA ASP A 179 -3.84 4.31 25.07
C ASP A 179 -4.97 3.49 24.46
N ILE A 180 -6.19 4.05 24.43
CA ILE A 180 -7.36 3.47 23.80
C ILE A 180 -7.91 4.42 22.72
N ALA A 181 -8.09 3.89 21.51
CA ALA A 181 -8.80 4.58 20.44
C ALA A 181 -10.30 4.30 20.56
N ILE A 182 -11.12 5.35 20.46
CA ILE A 182 -12.57 5.27 20.58
C ILE A 182 -13.20 5.98 19.40
N SER A 183 -14.24 5.36 18.81
CA SER A 183 -15.02 5.91 17.71
C SER A 183 -16.51 5.79 18.00
N VAL A 184 -17.17 6.89 18.31
CA VAL A 184 -18.63 6.97 18.58
C VAL A 184 -19.29 7.68 17.41
N GLY A 185 -19.83 6.92 16.47
CA GLY A 185 -20.27 7.43 15.18
C GLY A 185 -21.66 8.07 15.14
N ASN A 186 -22.48 7.89 16.19
CA ASN A 186 -23.84 8.43 16.24
C ASN A 186 -24.35 8.67 17.68
N ASP A 187 -25.49 9.34 17.81
CA ASP A 187 -26.04 9.76 19.10
C ASP A 187 -26.50 8.59 19.99
N ASN A 188 -26.97 7.49 19.40
CA ASN A 188 -27.31 6.28 20.17
C ASN A 188 -26.07 5.63 20.77
N GLN A 189 -25.00 5.52 20.02
CA GLN A 189 -23.71 5.05 20.55
C GLN A 189 -23.18 5.99 21.62
N PHE A 190 -23.34 7.30 21.46
CA PHE A 190 -22.94 8.27 22.48
C PHE A 190 -23.70 8.10 23.78
N LYS A 191 -25.01 7.83 23.73
CA LYS A 191 -25.83 7.54 24.90
C LYS A 191 -25.32 6.31 25.66
N ILE A 192 -25.00 5.22 24.94
CA ILE A 192 -24.43 4.00 25.55
C ILE A 192 -23.05 4.32 26.14
N PHE A 193 -22.19 4.93 25.36
CA PHE A 193 -20.83 5.29 25.77
C PHE A 193 -20.80 6.16 27.02
N SER A 194 -21.59 7.23 27.06
CA SER A 194 -21.65 8.15 28.21
C SER A 194 -22.12 7.45 29.48
N ASN A 195 -23.05 6.50 29.37
CA ASN A 195 -23.48 5.68 30.50
C ASN A 195 -22.35 4.76 31.00
N LEU A 196 -21.64 4.10 30.11
CA LEU A 196 -20.55 3.18 30.45
C LEU A 196 -19.40 3.86 31.19
N ILE A 197 -19.08 5.11 30.83
CA ILE A 197 -18.04 5.88 31.51
C ILE A 197 -18.54 6.64 32.76
N GLY A 198 -19.81 6.41 33.18
CA GLY A 198 -20.36 6.95 34.40
C GLY A 198 -21.08 8.30 34.28
N PHE A 199 -21.35 8.79 33.06
CA PHE A 199 -21.96 10.10 32.82
C PHE A 199 -23.24 10.05 31.97
N PRO A 200 -24.31 9.34 32.39
CA PRO A 200 -25.52 9.14 31.58
C PRO A 200 -26.22 10.44 31.18
N ASN A 201 -26.06 11.50 31.97
CA ASN A 201 -26.67 12.80 31.71
C ASN A 201 -26.07 13.56 30.53
N TRP A 202 -24.88 13.18 30.04
CA TRP A 202 -24.28 13.83 28.86
C TRP A 202 -25.12 13.69 27.62
N ALA A 203 -25.78 12.53 27.44
CA ALA A 203 -26.67 12.30 26.31
C ALA A 203 -27.91 13.20 26.27
N LYS A 204 -28.28 13.81 27.41
CA LYS A 204 -29.40 14.76 27.55
C LYS A 204 -28.93 16.22 27.61
N ASN A 205 -27.63 16.45 27.76
CA ASN A 205 -27.06 17.79 27.84
C ASN A 205 -27.09 18.49 26.48
N ASN A 206 -27.60 19.70 26.41
CA ASN A 206 -27.71 20.46 25.15
C ASN A 206 -26.35 20.66 24.45
N ARG A 207 -25.24 20.67 25.19
CA ARG A 207 -23.89 20.78 24.63
C ARG A 207 -23.41 19.48 23.93
N PHE A 208 -23.98 18.30 24.29
CA PHE A 208 -23.45 17.00 23.84
C PHE A 208 -24.45 16.06 23.22
N LYS A 209 -25.76 16.37 23.26
CA LYS A 209 -26.85 15.48 22.84
C LYS A 209 -26.81 15.08 21.36
N THR A 210 -26.29 15.96 20.50
CA THR A 210 -26.13 15.68 19.05
C THR A 210 -24.68 15.72 18.65
N ASN A 211 -24.32 15.02 17.59
CA ASN A 211 -22.94 15.05 17.08
C ASN A 211 -22.49 16.47 16.71
N GLU A 212 -23.38 17.29 16.13
CA GLU A 212 -23.08 18.70 15.82
C GLU A 212 -22.67 19.47 17.08
N ASN A 213 -23.45 19.32 18.16
CA ASN A 213 -23.14 19.98 19.42
C ASN A 213 -21.85 19.47 20.04
N ARG A 214 -21.54 18.17 19.91
CA ARG A 214 -20.26 17.60 20.37
C ARG A 214 -19.09 18.11 19.56
N VAL A 215 -19.24 18.30 18.25
CA VAL A 215 -18.19 18.89 17.39
C VAL A 215 -17.90 20.33 17.83
N ILE A 216 -18.93 21.13 18.13
CA ILE A 216 -18.79 22.51 18.61
C ILE A 216 -18.07 22.54 19.98
N ASN A 217 -18.44 21.64 20.89
CA ASN A 217 -17.91 21.59 22.27
C ASN A 217 -16.83 20.49 22.40
N ARG A 218 -16.10 20.19 21.33
CA ARG A 218 -15.13 19.09 21.25
C ARG A 218 -14.12 19.11 22.39
N ILE A 219 -13.45 20.23 22.58
CA ILE A 219 -12.34 20.35 23.55
C ILE A 219 -12.84 19.97 24.93
N GLU A 220 -13.92 20.60 25.36
CA GLU A 220 -14.52 20.33 26.68
C GLU A 220 -14.92 18.86 26.84
N LEU A 221 -15.59 18.28 25.82
CA LEU A 221 -16.05 16.90 25.92
C LEU A 221 -14.89 15.90 25.90
N GLU A 222 -13.88 16.11 25.08
CA GLU A 222 -12.71 15.24 25.03
C GLU A 222 -11.89 15.29 26.32
N ASP A 223 -11.76 16.45 26.97
CA ASP A 223 -11.14 16.61 28.30
C ASP A 223 -11.92 15.85 29.38
N LEU A 224 -13.25 15.96 29.38
CA LEU A 224 -14.10 15.23 30.32
C LEU A 224 -13.99 13.70 30.11
N ILE A 225 -13.98 13.25 28.88
CA ILE A 225 -13.77 11.82 28.53
C ILE A 225 -12.37 11.36 28.97
N GLN A 226 -11.34 12.16 28.69
CA GLN A 226 -9.97 11.88 29.11
C GLN A 226 -9.88 11.64 30.64
N ASN A 227 -10.51 12.51 31.44
CA ASN A 227 -10.53 12.36 32.89
C ASN A 227 -11.24 11.07 33.31
N ALA A 228 -12.38 10.73 32.70
CA ALA A 228 -13.10 9.51 32.99
C ALA A 228 -12.28 8.25 32.66
N LEU A 229 -11.62 8.22 31.51
CA LEU A 229 -10.89 7.04 31.05
C LEU A 229 -9.57 6.82 31.81
N SER A 230 -9.01 7.87 32.41
CA SER A 230 -7.78 7.76 33.22
C SER A 230 -7.97 6.96 34.51
N THR A 231 -9.21 6.65 34.92
CA THR A 231 -9.53 5.93 36.14
C THR A 231 -9.24 4.45 36.12
N ASN A 232 -9.21 3.82 34.94
CA ASN A 232 -9.02 2.39 34.75
C ASN A 232 -8.03 2.07 33.63
N ASP A 233 -7.63 0.80 33.55
CA ASP A 233 -6.69 0.29 32.57
C ASP A 233 -7.32 0.19 31.15
N ALA A 234 -6.48 0.25 30.10
CA ALA A 234 -6.91 0.10 28.73
C ALA A 234 -7.69 -1.19 28.47
N ASN A 235 -7.27 -2.31 29.06
CA ASN A 235 -7.97 -3.59 28.93
C ASN A 235 -9.33 -3.58 29.60
N TYR A 236 -9.48 -2.95 30.77
CA TYR A 236 -10.78 -2.77 31.42
C TYR A 236 -11.76 -2.04 30.51
N TRP A 237 -11.39 -0.86 30.01
CA TRP A 237 -12.24 -0.09 29.11
C TRP A 237 -12.52 -0.82 27.80
N TYR A 238 -11.53 -1.51 27.25
CA TYR A 238 -11.71 -2.32 26.04
C TYR A 238 -12.79 -3.37 26.23
N GLN A 239 -12.80 -4.12 27.34
CA GLN A 239 -13.82 -5.13 27.60
C GLN A 239 -15.20 -4.51 27.84
N VAL A 240 -15.28 -3.41 28.59
CA VAL A 240 -16.52 -2.68 28.84
C VAL A 240 -17.16 -2.23 27.53
N PHE A 241 -16.39 -1.61 26.66
CA PHE A 241 -16.89 -1.11 25.37
C PHE A 241 -17.19 -2.23 24.38
N LEU A 242 -16.39 -3.27 24.33
CA LEU A 242 -16.60 -4.41 23.44
C LEU A 242 -17.93 -5.12 23.73
N ASN A 243 -18.26 -5.34 25.00
CA ASN A 243 -19.48 -6.00 25.42
C ASN A 243 -20.73 -5.24 24.96
N GLU A 244 -20.68 -3.93 24.94
CA GLU A 244 -21.78 -3.05 24.50
C GLU A 244 -21.62 -2.61 23.03
N ARG A 245 -20.68 -3.23 22.28
CA ARG A 245 -20.42 -2.97 20.86
C ARG A 245 -20.07 -1.52 20.52
N ILE A 246 -19.45 -0.82 21.46
CA ILE A 246 -18.85 0.50 21.20
C ILE A 246 -17.50 0.26 20.48
N PRO A 247 -17.29 0.84 19.28
CA PRO A 247 -16.05 0.66 18.55
C PRO A 247 -14.87 1.26 19.31
N CYS A 248 -13.93 0.40 19.68
CA CYS A 248 -12.71 0.80 20.39
C CYS A 248 -11.55 -0.15 20.04
N ALA A 249 -10.33 0.30 20.25
CA ALA A 249 -9.13 -0.50 20.06
C ALA A 249 -8.01 -0.04 21.01
N ILE A 250 -7.25 -0.99 21.54
CA ILE A 250 -6.01 -0.69 22.29
C ILE A 250 -4.90 -0.45 21.25
N VAL A 251 -4.10 0.60 21.48
CA VAL A 251 -2.93 0.86 20.65
C VAL A 251 -1.87 -0.20 20.93
N ARG A 252 -1.50 -0.96 19.92
CA ARG A 252 -0.54 -2.06 19.99
C ARG A 252 0.78 -1.69 19.32
N SER A 253 1.86 -2.20 19.87
CA SER A 253 3.13 -2.26 19.17
C SER A 253 3.05 -3.20 17.95
N VAL A 254 4.00 -3.09 17.03
CA VAL A 254 4.08 -3.99 15.88
C VAL A 254 4.19 -5.45 16.31
N SER A 255 4.99 -5.73 17.34
CA SER A 255 5.15 -7.09 17.87
C SER A 255 3.84 -7.65 18.44
N GLU A 256 3.12 -6.87 19.24
CA GLU A 256 1.81 -7.25 19.77
C GLU A 256 0.78 -7.48 18.66
N ALA A 257 0.74 -6.61 17.66
CA ALA A 257 -0.15 -6.77 16.52
C ALA A 257 0.13 -8.03 15.71
N LEU A 258 1.42 -8.37 15.49
CA LEU A 258 1.83 -9.56 14.75
C LEU A 258 1.57 -10.87 15.54
N CYS A 259 1.60 -10.82 16.88
CA CYS A 259 1.31 -11.96 17.75
C CYS A 259 -0.17 -12.03 18.17
N HIS A 260 -0.99 -11.05 17.80
CA HIS A 260 -2.41 -11.00 18.18
C HIS A 260 -3.18 -12.22 17.62
N GLU A 261 -4.09 -12.76 18.41
CA GLU A 261 -4.87 -13.96 18.06
C GLU A 261 -5.56 -13.83 16.71
N GLN A 262 -6.17 -12.68 16.43
CA GLN A 262 -6.83 -12.43 15.14
C GLN A 262 -5.85 -12.43 13.96
N THR A 263 -4.62 -11.93 14.15
CA THR A 263 -3.56 -11.94 13.14
C THR A 263 -3.15 -13.38 12.81
N LEU A 264 -2.99 -14.21 13.85
CA LEU A 264 -2.62 -15.61 13.70
C LEU A 264 -3.75 -16.44 13.10
N LYS A 265 -4.99 -16.29 13.59
CA LYS A 265 -6.17 -16.96 13.03
C LYS A 265 -6.44 -16.58 11.58
N ASN A 266 -6.12 -15.37 11.18
CA ASN A 266 -6.19 -14.90 9.79
C ASN A 266 -5.01 -15.35 8.93
N ASP A 267 -4.06 -16.12 9.46
CA ASP A 267 -2.87 -16.58 8.75
C ASP A 267 -2.08 -15.42 8.09
N MET A 268 -1.98 -14.29 8.82
CA MET A 268 -1.28 -13.11 8.33
C MET A 268 0.24 -13.15 8.49
N VAL A 269 0.77 -14.11 9.27
CA VAL A 269 2.20 -14.33 9.45
C VAL A 269 2.55 -15.73 8.99
N LYS A 270 3.45 -15.84 8.02
CA LYS A 270 3.89 -17.12 7.45
C LYS A 270 5.38 -17.34 7.57
N ASP A 271 5.76 -18.59 7.76
CA ASP A 271 7.15 -19.03 7.60
C ASP A 271 7.49 -19.20 6.12
N ILE A 272 8.44 -18.41 5.65
CA ILE A 272 8.94 -18.43 4.28
C ILE A 272 10.29 -19.18 4.26
N PRO A 273 10.48 -20.18 3.39
CA PRO A 273 11.78 -20.82 3.25
C PRO A 273 12.81 -19.82 2.75
N HIS A 274 14.05 -19.91 3.23
CA HIS A 274 15.15 -19.09 2.74
C HIS A 274 16.10 -19.94 1.90
N PRO A 275 16.67 -19.44 0.79
CA PRO A 275 17.56 -20.21 -0.09
C PRO A 275 18.79 -20.81 0.61
N LYS A 276 19.17 -20.25 1.76
CA LYS A 276 20.29 -20.72 2.59
C LYS A 276 19.87 -21.70 3.71
N GLY A 277 18.67 -22.32 3.59
CA GLY A 277 18.19 -23.37 4.48
C GLY A 277 17.52 -22.91 5.77
N LYS A 278 17.48 -21.62 6.09
CA LYS A 278 16.74 -21.07 7.24
C LYS A 278 15.34 -20.62 6.80
N LYS A 279 14.38 -20.63 7.73
CA LYS A 279 13.07 -19.99 7.54
C LYS A 279 13.10 -18.60 8.14
N PHE A 280 12.30 -17.70 7.60
CA PHE A 280 12.02 -16.38 8.17
C PHE A 280 10.52 -16.12 8.13
N LYS A 281 10.02 -15.33 9.07
CA LYS A 281 8.61 -14.93 9.08
C LYS A 281 8.38 -13.72 8.17
N SER A 282 7.26 -13.73 7.48
CA SER A 282 6.82 -12.63 6.63
C SER A 282 5.33 -12.41 6.76
N VAL A 283 4.89 -11.18 6.50
CA VAL A 283 3.47 -10.85 6.41
C VAL A 283 2.90 -11.45 5.12
N ASN A 284 1.73 -12.09 5.24
CA ASN A 284 1.01 -12.69 4.13
C ASN A 284 0.16 -11.64 3.38
N THR A 285 -0.35 -12.00 2.19
CA THR A 285 -1.30 -11.16 1.45
C THR A 285 -2.61 -10.97 2.24
N PRO A 286 -3.23 -9.78 2.23
CA PRO A 286 -4.55 -9.58 2.83
C PRO A 286 -5.69 -10.21 2.00
N ILE A 287 -5.40 -10.62 0.76
CA ILE A 287 -6.40 -11.14 -0.19
C ILE A 287 -6.67 -12.61 0.06
N THR A 288 -7.94 -12.99 0.13
CA THR A 288 -8.41 -14.38 0.12
C THR A 288 -9.24 -14.66 -1.12
N ILE A 289 -9.00 -15.81 -1.76
CA ILE A 289 -9.81 -16.30 -2.88
C ILE A 289 -10.37 -17.66 -2.47
N ASN A 290 -11.69 -17.82 -2.53
CA ASN A 290 -12.38 -19.05 -2.08
C ASN A 290 -11.96 -19.47 -0.66
N LYS A 291 -11.89 -18.49 0.26
CA LYS A 291 -11.45 -18.65 1.65
C LYS A 291 -10.00 -19.09 1.87
N LYS A 292 -9.21 -19.18 0.80
CA LYS A 292 -7.75 -19.46 0.87
C LYS A 292 -6.96 -18.16 0.72
N ARG A 293 -5.90 -18.01 1.53
CA ARG A 293 -5.03 -16.83 1.54
C ARG A 293 -3.67 -17.15 0.92
N GLY A 294 -3.36 -16.46 -0.18
CA GLY A 294 -2.07 -16.61 -0.85
C GLY A 294 -1.85 -18.01 -1.44
N LEU A 295 -0.59 -18.41 -1.56
CA LEU A 295 -0.19 -19.74 -2.02
C LEU A 295 -0.17 -20.74 -0.86
N ASP A 296 -0.59 -21.97 -1.10
CA ASP A 296 -0.55 -23.05 -0.10
C ASP A 296 0.88 -23.33 0.36
N VAL A 297 1.85 -23.23 -0.55
CA VAL A 297 3.28 -23.36 -0.25
C VAL A 297 3.97 -22.02 -0.57
N PRO A 298 4.48 -21.31 0.44
CA PRO A 298 5.22 -20.09 0.23
C PRO A 298 6.53 -20.38 -0.48
N LEU A 299 6.81 -19.67 -1.56
CA LEU A 299 8.06 -19.78 -2.31
C LEU A 299 9.12 -18.87 -1.71
N SER A 300 10.35 -19.36 -1.66
CA SER A 300 11.52 -18.57 -1.30
C SER A 300 11.68 -17.38 -2.25
N PRO A 301 12.09 -16.20 -1.74
CA PRO A 301 12.63 -15.16 -2.60
C PRO A 301 13.81 -15.70 -3.40
N PRO A 302 13.85 -15.49 -4.73
CA PRO A 302 14.91 -16.03 -5.55
C PRO A 302 16.25 -15.31 -5.33
N LEU A 303 17.34 -16.05 -5.47
CA LEU A 303 18.68 -15.45 -5.63
C LEU A 303 18.83 -14.83 -7.02
N LEU A 304 19.80 -13.91 -7.16
CA LEU A 304 20.06 -13.23 -8.43
C LEU A 304 20.40 -14.24 -9.54
N GLY A 305 19.58 -14.30 -10.57
CA GLY A 305 19.75 -15.19 -11.73
C GLY A 305 19.47 -16.67 -11.45
N GLU A 306 18.89 -17.01 -10.31
CA GLU A 306 18.59 -18.40 -9.91
C GLU A 306 17.80 -19.15 -10.98
N HIS A 307 16.94 -18.47 -11.70
CA HIS A 307 16.07 -19.04 -12.69
C HIS A 307 16.47 -18.73 -14.15
N SER A 308 17.66 -18.13 -14.36
CA SER A 308 18.11 -17.72 -15.70
C SER A 308 18.08 -18.89 -16.68
N TYR A 309 18.65 -20.03 -16.31
CA TYR A 309 18.66 -21.24 -17.13
C TYR A 309 17.23 -21.73 -17.45
N GLU A 310 16.40 -21.90 -16.42
CA GLU A 310 15.03 -22.38 -16.60
C GLU A 310 14.21 -21.46 -17.50
N ILE A 311 14.29 -20.14 -17.30
CA ILE A 311 13.53 -19.17 -18.08
C ILE A 311 13.95 -19.22 -19.55
N LEU A 312 15.25 -19.21 -19.82
CA LEU A 312 15.76 -19.09 -21.18
C LEU A 312 15.61 -20.39 -21.97
N THR A 313 15.86 -21.55 -21.35
CA THR A 313 15.67 -22.84 -22.00
C THR A 313 14.21 -23.19 -22.22
N LYS A 314 13.34 -23.03 -21.19
CA LYS A 314 11.92 -23.40 -21.32
C LYS A 314 11.10 -22.41 -22.13
N ARG A 315 11.34 -21.09 -21.97
CA ARG A 315 10.53 -20.08 -22.67
C ARG A 315 11.07 -19.70 -24.04
N LEU A 316 12.38 -19.68 -24.22
CA LEU A 316 13.00 -19.27 -25.48
C LEU A 316 13.60 -20.44 -26.26
N SER A 317 13.53 -21.67 -25.73
CA SER A 317 14.14 -22.88 -26.36
C SER A 317 15.65 -22.69 -26.62
N MET A 318 16.32 -21.93 -25.73
CA MET A 318 17.77 -21.71 -25.83
C MET A 318 18.48 -23.02 -25.54
N SER A 319 19.42 -23.41 -26.40
CA SER A 319 20.24 -24.59 -26.15
C SER A 319 21.26 -24.39 -25.06
N ASP A 320 21.71 -25.45 -24.40
CA ASP A 320 22.74 -25.40 -23.37
C ASP A 320 24.02 -24.73 -23.86
N LYS A 321 24.43 -25.06 -25.11
CA LYS A 321 25.60 -24.42 -25.73
C LYS A 321 25.46 -22.90 -25.83
N GLN A 322 24.29 -22.41 -26.26
CA GLN A 322 24.02 -20.98 -26.36
C GLN A 322 23.97 -20.34 -24.99
N PHE A 323 23.31 -20.98 -24.03
CA PHE A 323 23.24 -20.47 -22.63
C PHE A 323 24.62 -20.32 -22.02
N LEU A 324 25.47 -21.35 -22.11
CA LEU A 324 26.84 -21.32 -21.59
C LEU A 324 27.71 -20.27 -22.29
N ALA A 325 27.56 -20.08 -23.61
CA ALA A 325 28.26 -19.03 -24.33
C ALA A 325 27.88 -17.63 -23.83
N HIS A 326 26.58 -17.36 -23.62
CA HIS A 326 26.12 -16.10 -23.07
C HIS A 326 26.59 -15.86 -21.62
N CYS A 327 26.67 -16.93 -20.81
CA CYS A 327 27.25 -16.82 -19.46
C CYS A 327 28.75 -16.48 -19.52
N LYS A 328 29.51 -17.13 -20.39
CA LYS A 328 30.95 -16.86 -20.60
C LYS A 328 31.19 -15.40 -21.03
N ASN A 329 30.33 -14.86 -21.88
CA ASN A 329 30.41 -13.48 -22.39
C ASN A 329 29.83 -12.44 -21.42
N GLY A 330 29.39 -12.83 -20.22
CA GLY A 330 28.83 -11.93 -19.22
C GLY A 330 27.41 -11.39 -19.51
N VAL A 331 26.77 -11.84 -20.58
CA VAL A 331 25.42 -11.43 -20.96
C VAL A 331 24.36 -11.98 -20.00
N ILE A 332 24.57 -13.19 -19.48
CA ILE A 332 23.67 -13.88 -18.55
C ILE A 332 24.47 -14.29 -17.32
N ARG A 333 23.89 -14.13 -16.14
CA ARG A 333 24.38 -14.77 -14.91
C ARG A 333 23.60 -16.04 -14.63
N ASP A 334 24.31 -17.17 -14.50
CA ASP A 334 23.76 -18.41 -13.99
C ASP A 334 23.80 -18.44 -12.47
N GLY A 335 22.65 -18.21 -11.85
CA GLY A 335 22.53 -18.16 -10.39
C GLY A 335 22.39 -19.55 -9.72
N ARG A 336 22.39 -20.65 -10.48
CA ARG A 336 22.35 -22.02 -9.94
C ARG A 336 23.65 -22.38 -9.21
N TYR A 337 24.76 -21.84 -9.69
CA TYR A 337 26.06 -22.06 -9.08
C TYR A 337 26.40 -20.88 -8.16
N LYS A 338 26.46 -21.19 -6.86
CA LYS A 338 27.00 -20.26 -5.86
C LYS A 338 28.48 -20.08 -6.12
N LYS A 339 28.94 -18.84 -6.36
CA LYS A 339 30.32 -18.49 -6.09
C LYS A 339 30.48 -18.22 -4.61
#